data_30359aa5d0fc4d0e85341e14532592a6
#
_entry.id   30359aa5d0fc4d0e85341e14532592a6
#
_cell.length_a   1.000
_cell.length_b   1.000
_cell.length_c   1.000
_cell.angle_alpha   90.00
_cell.angle_beta   90.00
_cell.angle_gamma   90.00
#
_symmetry.space_group_name_H-M   'P 1'
#
loop_
_entity.id
_entity.type
_entity.pdbx_description
1 polymer ?
#
loop_
_entity_poly.entity_id
_entity_poly.type
_entity_poly.pdbx_seq_one_letter_code
_entity_poly.pdbx_strand_id
1 'polypeptide(L)'
;MIPRYTPPDLAALWSSEKRYEIWLEVELAACEAMEVDGFVPAGTAARIREKKLVLDTARIEEIERTTKHDVIAFLTHVEELAGADARWLHRGMTSSDVLDTSFAILLRDAADSLVSRTTTLLDSLARRAREHAKTPMIGRSHGIFAEPVTFGLALAGHHAEMARGRERLVRARAQIAVGKIAGAVGTYAHLTPAIEERALKALGLRAETVSTQIVPRDRHAELFCAMALVAAGIERLATNVRHWQRSEVGEAEEAFTVGQKGSSAMPHKRNPILSENLCGLARVVRAACIPALENVALWHERDISHSSAERMIAPDATATLAFMLDRSRGLIDGLVVYPERLEGNLKRAGELYFSEAVLLALVEAGMVRQEAYVLVQRNAMRAWRGDGAFRDNLAADAEVSEKISAETLTTLFDIEHALQHVPGIVERALTSAP
;
A
#
# COMPACT_ATOMS: atom_id res chain seq x y z
N MET A 1 -11.13 14.88 -4.46
CA MET A 1 -10.33 14.68 -3.19
C MET A 1 -11.04 15.36 -2.02
N ILE A 2 -11.09 14.69 -0.86
CA ILE A 2 -11.64 15.25 0.38
C ILE A 2 -10.47 15.83 1.18
N PRO A 3 -10.44 17.12 1.55
CA PRO A 3 -9.30 17.74 2.24
C PRO A 3 -8.86 16.98 3.51
N ARG A 4 -9.81 16.39 4.23
CA ARG A 4 -9.54 15.58 5.43
C ARG A 4 -8.63 14.37 5.19
N TYR A 5 -8.66 13.80 3.98
CA TYR A 5 -7.95 12.57 3.60
C TYR A 5 -6.88 12.82 2.53
N THR A 6 -6.52 14.08 2.30
CA THR A 6 -5.55 14.45 1.27
C THR A 6 -4.34 15.11 1.92
N PRO A 7 -3.18 14.42 1.94
CA PRO A 7 -1.91 15.04 2.36
C PRO A 7 -1.58 16.28 1.52
N PRO A 8 -0.95 17.32 2.10
CA PRO A 8 -0.69 18.59 1.39
C PRO A 8 0.14 18.45 0.12
N ASP A 9 1.11 17.56 0.08
CA ASP A 9 1.95 17.28 -1.09
C ASP A 9 1.13 16.68 -2.25
N LEU A 10 0.19 15.76 -1.94
CA LEU A 10 -0.71 15.20 -2.95
C LEU A 10 -1.79 16.22 -3.37
N ALA A 11 -2.23 17.10 -2.47
CA ALA A 11 -3.11 18.21 -2.85
C ALA A 11 -2.43 19.15 -3.84
N ALA A 12 -1.17 19.50 -3.60
CA ALA A 12 -0.38 20.32 -4.50
C ALA A 12 -0.11 19.62 -5.85
N LEU A 13 0.25 18.33 -5.82
CA LEU A 13 0.52 17.53 -7.03
C LEU A 13 -0.69 17.48 -7.97
N TRP A 14 -1.89 17.33 -7.42
CA TRP A 14 -3.14 17.21 -8.19
C TRP A 14 -3.87 18.55 -8.38
N SER A 15 -3.25 19.68 -8.06
CA SER A 15 -3.83 20.99 -8.31
C SER A 15 -3.92 21.31 -9.81
N SER A 16 -4.85 22.18 -10.18
CA SER A 16 -4.96 22.66 -11.57
C SER A 16 -3.72 23.42 -12.01
N GLU A 17 -3.13 24.21 -11.11
CA GLU A 17 -1.90 24.96 -11.34
C GLU A 17 -0.76 24.00 -11.71
N LYS A 18 -0.56 22.95 -10.88
CA LYS A 18 0.50 21.97 -11.13
C LYS A 18 0.29 21.21 -12.44
N ARG A 19 -0.95 20.86 -12.76
CA ARG A 19 -1.29 20.23 -14.04
C ARG A 19 -0.88 21.08 -15.22
N TYR A 20 -1.21 22.37 -15.24
CA TYR A 20 -0.86 23.27 -16.35
C TYR A 20 0.63 23.59 -16.40
N GLU A 21 1.31 23.69 -15.26
CA GLU A 21 2.77 23.76 -15.21
C GLU A 21 3.42 22.58 -15.92
N ILE A 22 2.97 21.35 -15.65
CA ILE A 22 3.51 20.15 -16.28
C ILE A 22 3.15 20.10 -17.76
N TRP A 23 1.95 20.56 -18.19
CA TRP A 23 1.61 20.66 -19.60
C TRP A 23 2.57 21.60 -20.34
N LEU A 24 2.90 22.74 -19.75
CA LEU A 24 3.88 23.68 -20.32
C LEU A 24 5.27 23.04 -20.42
N GLU A 25 5.69 22.30 -19.40
CA GLU A 25 6.98 21.60 -19.44
C GLU A 25 7.02 20.52 -20.55
N VAL A 26 5.93 19.79 -20.79
CA VAL A 26 5.85 18.83 -21.90
C VAL A 26 5.96 19.54 -23.26
N GLU A 27 5.23 20.64 -23.45
CA GLU A 27 5.30 21.45 -24.66
C GLU A 27 6.69 22.02 -24.93
N LEU A 28 7.35 22.54 -23.87
CA LEU A 28 8.69 23.11 -23.96
C LEU A 28 9.75 22.04 -24.23
N ALA A 29 9.66 20.87 -23.57
CA ALA A 29 10.58 19.76 -23.81
C ALA A 29 10.45 19.24 -25.26
N ALA A 30 9.22 19.15 -25.79
CA ALA A 30 8.98 18.80 -27.17
C ALA A 30 9.53 19.87 -28.15
N CYS A 31 9.32 21.16 -27.85
CA CYS A 31 9.85 22.28 -28.62
C CYS A 31 11.38 22.25 -28.66
N GLU A 32 12.05 22.08 -27.51
CA GLU A 32 13.52 21.96 -27.41
C GLU A 32 14.04 20.78 -28.25
N ALA A 33 13.37 19.63 -28.18
CA ALA A 33 13.72 18.46 -28.99
C ALA A 33 13.58 18.70 -30.50
N MET A 34 12.56 19.47 -30.91
CA MET A 34 12.34 19.85 -32.30
C MET A 34 13.34 20.90 -32.82
N GLU A 35 13.84 21.77 -31.94
CA GLU A 35 14.90 22.74 -32.29
C GLU A 35 16.17 22.02 -32.75
N VAL A 36 16.55 20.92 -32.12
CA VAL A 36 17.74 20.12 -32.48
C VAL A 36 17.67 19.63 -33.92
N ASP A 37 16.50 19.25 -34.39
CA ASP A 37 16.31 18.72 -35.75
C ASP A 37 15.87 19.82 -36.74
N GLY A 38 15.84 21.09 -36.34
CA GLY A 38 15.48 22.22 -37.20
C GLY A 38 14.00 22.33 -37.54
N PHE A 39 13.11 21.59 -36.86
CA PHE A 39 11.65 21.70 -37.03
C PHE A 39 11.10 23.00 -36.42
N VAL A 40 11.79 23.54 -35.44
CA VAL A 40 11.50 24.78 -34.71
C VAL A 40 12.78 25.64 -34.71
N PRO A 41 12.68 26.97 -34.88
CA PRO A 41 13.84 27.86 -34.77
C PRO A 41 14.55 27.74 -33.44
N ALA A 42 15.89 27.68 -33.47
CA ALA A 42 16.71 27.56 -32.28
C ALA A 42 16.44 28.66 -31.23
N GLY A 43 16.41 28.28 -29.95
CA GLY A 43 16.19 29.15 -28.82
C GLY A 43 14.73 29.59 -28.58
N THR A 44 13.75 29.03 -29.31
CA THR A 44 12.33 29.34 -29.11
C THR A 44 11.85 28.97 -27.71
N ALA A 45 12.13 27.76 -27.27
CA ALA A 45 11.72 27.29 -25.94
C ALA A 45 12.44 28.11 -24.84
N ALA A 46 13.73 28.43 -25.02
CA ALA A 46 14.47 29.26 -24.07
C ALA A 46 13.85 30.66 -23.92
N ARG A 47 13.48 31.33 -25.01
CA ARG A 47 12.79 32.62 -24.95
C ARG A 47 11.44 32.55 -24.25
N ILE A 48 10.70 31.45 -24.42
CA ILE A 48 9.43 31.26 -23.69
C ILE A 48 9.70 31.04 -22.20
N ARG A 49 10.69 30.22 -21.82
CA ARG A 49 11.09 30.00 -20.42
C ARG A 49 11.55 31.30 -19.73
N GLU A 50 12.30 32.14 -20.43
CA GLU A 50 12.76 33.44 -19.89
C GLU A 50 11.62 34.36 -19.46
N LYS A 51 10.44 34.24 -20.09
CA LYS A 51 9.26 35.03 -19.72
C LYS A 51 8.63 34.59 -18.39
N LYS A 52 9.01 33.45 -17.83
CA LYS A 52 8.52 32.93 -16.55
C LYS A 52 6.99 32.97 -16.45
N LEU A 53 6.31 32.35 -17.42
CA LEU A 53 4.87 32.43 -17.56
C LEU A 53 4.17 31.97 -16.27
N VAL A 54 3.26 32.79 -15.76
CA VAL A 54 2.35 32.45 -14.66
C VAL A 54 0.99 32.13 -15.27
N LEU A 55 0.63 30.84 -15.27
CA LEU A 55 -0.59 30.37 -15.88
C LEU A 55 -1.78 30.64 -14.95
N ASP A 56 -2.79 31.33 -15.50
CA ASP A 56 -4.06 31.61 -14.78
C ASP A 56 -5.08 30.52 -15.11
N THR A 57 -5.37 29.67 -14.11
CA THR A 57 -6.33 28.57 -14.24
C THR A 57 -7.74 29.07 -14.57
N ALA A 58 -8.16 30.18 -13.98
CA ALA A 58 -9.48 30.75 -14.22
C ALA A 58 -9.61 31.26 -15.67
N ARG A 59 -8.53 31.87 -16.20
CA ARG A 59 -8.50 32.33 -17.60
C ARG A 59 -8.55 31.15 -18.58
N ILE A 60 -7.82 30.07 -18.29
CA ILE A 60 -7.88 28.84 -19.12
C ILE A 60 -9.28 28.25 -19.12
N GLU A 61 -9.92 28.16 -17.97
CA GLU A 61 -11.32 27.66 -17.86
C GLU A 61 -12.32 28.58 -18.58
N GLU A 62 -12.09 29.90 -18.56
CA GLU A 62 -12.92 30.85 -19.33
C GLU A 62 -12.82 30.59 -20.84
N ILE A 63 -11.60 30.42 -21.34
CA ILE A 63 -11.36 30.11 -22.77
C ILE A 63 -11.98 28.76 -23.12
N GLU A 64 -11.86 27.75 -22.24
CA GLU A 64 -12.41 26.40 -22.45
C GLU A 64 -13.94 26.43 -22.58
N ARG A 65 -14.64 27.30 -21.87
CA ARG A 65 -16.12 27.45 -22.01
C ARG A 65 -16.53 27.74 -23.46
N THR A 66 -15.66 28.39 -24.24
CA THR A 66 -15.91 28.70 -25.66
C THR A 66 -15.35 27.63 -26.57
N THR A 67 -14.08 27.23 -26.36
CA THR A 67 -13.39 26.28 -27.23
C THR A 67 -13.88 24.84 -27.08
N LYS A 68 -14.46 24.51 -25.92
CA LYS A 68 -14.87 23.14 -25.52
C LYS A 68 -13.73 22.12 -25.62
N HIS A 69 -12.48 22.59 -25.44
CA HIS A 69 -11.28 21.77 -25.55
C HIS A 69 -10.18 22.30 -24.62
N ASP A 70 -9.81 21.51 -23.63
CA ASP A 70 -8.89 21.88 -22.57
C ASP A 70 -7.47 22.23 -23.06
N VAL A 71 -6.87 21.40 -23.91
CA VAL A 71 -5.51 21.65 -24.43
C VAL A 71 -5.48 22.89 -25.34
N ILE A 72 -6.50 23.10 -26.15
CA ILE A 72 -6.60 24.31 -26.99
C ILE A 72 -6.76 25.56 -26.12
N ALA A 73 -7.57 25.48 -25.06
CA ALA A 73 -7.72 26.60 -24.11
C ALA A 73 -6.39 26.94 -23.42
N PHE A 74 -5.68 25.92 -22.97
CA PHE A 74 -4.35 26.07 -22.39
C PHE A 74 -3.37 26.72 -23.37
N LEU A 75 -3.24 26.21 -24.60
CA LEU A 75 -2.34 26.75 -25.62
C LEU A 75 -2.70 28.21 -25.98
N THR A 76 -4.00 28.54 -26.07
CA THR A 76 -4.46 29.91 -26.30
C THR A 76 -3.99 30.85 -25.19
N HIS A 77 -4.10 30.43 -23.91
CA HIS A 77 -3.60 31.22 -22.81
C HIS A 77 -2.07 31.36 -22.82
N VAL A 78 -1.36 30.28 -23.16
CA VAL A 78 0.11 30.34 -23.33
C VAL A 78 0.48 31.33 -24.44
N GLU A 79 -0.27 31.38 -25.54
CA GLU A 79 -0.06 32.35 -26.63
C GLU A 79 -0.29 33.81 -26.15
N GLU A 80 -1.33 34.05 -25.36
CA GLU A 80 -1.58 35.37 -24.75
C GLU A 80 -0.36 35.87 -23.95
N LEU A 81 0.36 34.98 -23.25
CA LEU A 81 1.49 35.30 -22.39
C LEU A 81 2.83 35.28 -23.15
N ALA A 82 3.05 34.26 -23.96
CA ALA A 82 4.32 34.04 -24.66
C ALA A 82 4.42 34.83 -25.98
N GLY A 83 3.29 35.22 -26.58
CA GLY A 83 3.25 35.94 -27.85
C GLY A 83 3.71 35.08 -29.03
N ALA A 84 4.36 35.70 -30.02
CA ALA A 84 4.62 35.09 -31.33
C ALA A 84 5.44 33.78 -31.31
N ASP A 85 6.26 33.56 -30.27
CA ASP A 85 7.03 32.30 -30.15
C ASP A 85 6.12 31.11 -29.86
N ALA A 86 4.94 31.30 -29.22
CA ALA A 86 4.00 30.24 -28.90
C ALA A 86 3.48 29.48 -30.12
N ARG A 87 3.51 30.06 -31.30
CA ARG A 87 3.12 29.39 -32.58
C ARG A 87 3.89 28.10 -32.87
N TRP A 88 5.03 27.91 -32.20
CA TRP A 88 5.88 26.75 -32.39
C TRP A 88 5.58 25.62 -31.41
N LEU A 89 4.81 25.90 -30.35
CA LEU A 89 4.33 24.87 -29.45
C LEU A 89 3.28 23.99 -30.14
N HIS A 90 3.13 22.76 -29.65
CA HIS A 90 2.17 21.76 -30.16
C HIS A 90 2.36 21.37 -31.63
N ARG A 91 3.49 21.70 -32.22
CA ARG A 91 3.76 21.45 -33.67
C ARG A 91 3.83 19.95 -33.95
N GLY A 92 2.90 19.44 -34.75
CA GLY A 92 2.83 18.02 -35.12
C GLY A 92 2.34 17.09 -34.02
N MET A 93 2.06 17.63 -32.85
CA MET A 93 1.54 16.90 -31.68
C MET A 93 0.02 16.76 -31.73
N THR A 94 -0.48 15.89 -30.85
CA THR A 94 -1.91 15.77 -30.51
C THR A 94 -2.10 16.05 -29.02
N SER A 95 -3.32 16.38 -28.62
CA SER A 95 -3.63 16.64 -27.20
C SER A 95 -3.14 15.54 -26.24
N SER A 96 -3.22 14.28 -26.65
CA SER A 96 -2.78 13.16 -25.83
C SER A 96 -1.25 13.05 -25.68
N ASP A 97 -0.47 13.67 -26.58
CA ASP A 97 0.98 13.79 -26.37
C ASP A 97 1.28 14.63 -25.12
N VAL A 98 0.46 15.65 -24.86
CA VAL A 98 0.55 16.46 -23.64
C VAL A 98 -0.15 15.78 -22.46
N LEU A 99 -1.39 15.32 -22.67
CA LEU A 99 -2.22 14.77 -21.58
C LEU A 99 -1.64 13.50 -20.98
N ASP A 100 -1.29 12.52 -21.81
CA ASP A 100 -0.77 11.24 -21.33
C ASP A 100 0.64 11.38 -20.73
N THR A 101 1.51 12.16 -21.39
CA THR A 101 2.86 12.40 -20.89
C THR A 101 2.86 13.15 -19.58
N SER A 102 2.02 14.18 -19.42
CA SER A 102 1.86 14.88 -18.15
C SER A 102 1.22 14.01 -17.08
N PHE A 103 0.26 13.18 -17.45
CA PHE A 103 -0.39 12.26 -16.52
C PHE A 103 0.60 11.18 -16.02
N ALA A 104 1.49 10.70 -16.90
CA ALA A 104 2.58 9.81 -16.49
C ALA A 104 3.53 10.45 -15.47
N ILE A 105 3.84 11.76 -15.62
CA ILE A 105 4.63 12.51 -14.63
C ILE A 105 3.90 12.57 -13.30
N LEU A 106 2.62 12.95 -13.30
CA LEU A 106 1.80 13.04 -12.07
C LEU A 106 1.69 11.71 -11.36
N LEU A 107 1.43 10.63 -12.09
CA LEU A 107 1.32 9.27 -11.52
C LEU A 107 2.66 8.74 -11.03
N ARG A 108 3.76 9.02 -11.73
CA ARG A 108 5.13 8.70 -11.29
C ARG A 108 5.44 9.38 -9.96
N ASP A 109 5.18 10.68 -9.85
CA ASP A 109 5.48 11.46 -8.66
C ASP A 109 4.57 11.06 -7.47
N ALA A 110 3.31 10.75 -7.75
CA ALA A 110 2.41 10.14 -6.76
C ALA A 110 2.93 8.78 -6.28
N ALA A 111 3.37 7.91 -7.20
CA ALA A 111 3.94 6.61 -6.84
C ALA A 111 5.23 6.74 -6.03
N ASP A 112 6.11 7.70 -6.33
CA ASP A 112 7.31 7.99 -5.55
C ASP A 112 6.95 8.39 -4.11
N SER A 113 5.93 9.22 -3.92
CA SER A 113 5.37 9.58 -2.61
C SER A 113 4.83 8.35 -1.86
N LEU A 114 4.10 7.45 -2.53
CA LEU A 114 3.59 6.22 -1.93
C LEU A 114 4.71 5.24 -1.54
N VAL A 115 5.73 5.07 -2.37
CA VAL A 115 6.91 4.23 -2.08
C VAL A 115 7.65 4.76 -0.84
N SER A 116 7.86 6.06 -0.76
CA SER A 116 8.50 6.70 0.40
C SER A 116 7.72 6.44 1.69
N ARG A 117 6.41 6.67 1.70
CA ARG A 117 5.54 6.44 2.86
C ARG A 117 5.46 4.97 3.25
N THR A 118 5.43 4.07 2.28
CA THR A 118 5.47 2.63 2.56
C THR A 118 6.79 2.25 3.24
N THR A 119 7.91 2.85 2.84
CA THR A 119 9.21 2.64 3.47
C THR A 119 9.19 3.07 4.94
N THR A 120 8.64 4.25 5.25
CA THR A 120 8.54 4.71 6.65
C THR A 120 7.62 3.85 7.51
N LEU A 121 6.54 3.28 6.95
CA LEU A 121 5.71 2.31 7.63
C LEU A 121 6.46 1.00 7.91
N LEU A 122 7.28 0.53 6.94
CA LEU A 122 8.14 -0.65 7.13
C LEU A 122 9.12 -0.46 8.28
N ASP A 123 9.76 0.71 8.38
CA ASP A 123 10.68 1.03 9.47
C ASP A 123 9.97 0.95 10.83
N SER A 124 8.75 1.49 10.94
CA SER A 124 7.94 1.42 12.16
C SER A 124 7.56 -0.02 12.52
N LEU A 125 7.10 -0.81 11.55
CA LEU A 125 6.76 -2.22 11.74
C LEU A 125 7.99 -3.03 12.18
N ALA A 126 9.14 -2.81 11.54
CA ALA A 126 10.39 -3.51 11.87
C ALA A 126 10.86 -3.21 13.31
N ARG A 127 10.85 -1.94 13.70
CA ARG A 127 11.19 -1.52 15.06
C ARG A 127 10.29 -2.19 16.09
N ARG A 128 8.97 -2.14 15.88
CA ARG A 128 8.00 -2.73 16.82
C ARG A 128 8.05 -4.26 16.82
N ALA A 129 8.30 -4.88 15.69
CA ALA A 129 8.46 -6.34 15.60
C ALA A 129 9.68 -6.82 16.42
N ARG A 130 10.82 -6.11 16.35
CA ARG A 130 12.00 -6.43 17.15
C ARG A 130 11.75 -6.21 18.64
N GLU A 131 11.10 -5.10 19.03
CA GLU A 131 10.74 -4.80 20.41
C GLU A 131 9.95 -5.93 21.07
N HIS A 132 9.03 -6.54 20.31
CA HIS A 132 8.15 -7.60 20.81
C HIS A 132 8.49 -9.01 20.28
N ALA A 133 9.71 -9.21 19.74
CA ALA A 133 10.11 -10.50 19.16
C ALA A 133 10.02 -11.66 20.17
N LYS A 134 10.16 -11.37 21.47
CA LYS A 134 10.10 -12.34 22.57
C LYS A 134 8.87 -12.16 23.47
N THR A 135 7.91 -11.30 23.13
CA THR A 135 6.69 -11.09 23.90
C THR A 135 5.68 -12.19 23.55
N PRO A 136 5.45 -13.19 24.43
CA PRO A 136 4.60 -14.32 24.11
C PRO A 136 3.13 -13.90 24.03
N MET A 137 2.40 -14.53 23.12
CA MET A 137 0.98 -14.32 22.87
C MET A 137 0.35 -15.64 22.48
N ILE A 138 -0.92 -15.85 22.86
CA ILE A 138 -1.66 -17.00 22.34
C ILE A 138 -2.04 -16.77 20.87
N GLY A 139 -1.64 -17.69 19.99
CA GLY A 139 -2.08 -17.72 18.61
C GLY A 139 -3.55 -18.05 18.52
N ARG A 140 -4.19 -17.58 17.45
CA ARG A 140 -5.61 -17.88 17.19
C ARG A 140 -5.81 -18.25 15.71
N SER A 141 -6.40 -19.41 15.49
CA SER A 141 -6.95 -19.81 14.20
C SER A 141 -8.46 -19.97 14.33
N HIS A 142 -9.23 -19.55 13.33
CA HIS A 142 -10.70 -19.52 13.39
C HIS A 142 -11.27 -18.74 14.61
N GLY A 143 -10.48 -17.85 15.22
CA GLY A 143 -10.85 -17.14 16.46
C GLY A 143 -10.68 -17.97 17.75
N ILE A 144 -10.22 -19.21 17.66
CA ILE A 144 -10.01 -20.14 18.78
C ILE A 144 -8.52 -20.17 19.13
N PHE A 145 -8.19 -20.38 20.41
CA PHE A 145 -6.83 -20.54 20.90
C PHE A 145 -6.13 -21.69 20.16
N ALA A 146 -4.93 -21.40 19.68
CA ALA A 146 -4.03 -22.32 19.02
C ALA A 146 -2.69 -22.34 19.77
N GLU A 147 -1.60 -22.61 19.08
CA GLU A 147 -0.26 -22.61 19.66
C GLU A 147 0.25 -21.21 20.00
N PRO A 148 1.23 -21.12 20.92
CA PRO A 148 1.88 -19.85 21.24
C PRO A 148 2.59 -19.23 20.03
N VAL A 149 2.52 -17.92 19.94
CA VAL A 149 3.27 -17.07 19.01
C VAL A 149 3.89 -15.91 19.80
N THR A 150 4.52 -14.94 19.10
CA THR A 150 4.88 -13.67 19.75
C THR A 150 4.19 -12.51 19.06
N PHE A 151 3.98 -11.41 19.82
CA PHE A 151 3.43 -10.19 19.26
C PHE A 151 4.33 -9.64 18.14
N GLY A 152 5.65 -9.76 18.30
CA GLY A 152 6.62 -9.38 17.26
C GLY A 152 6.51 -10.20 15.99
N LEU A 153 6.24 -11.50 16.09
CA LEU A 153 6.02 -12.36 14.93
C LEU A 153 4.77 -11.93 14.13
N ALA A 154 3.70 -11.58 14.82
CA ALA A 154 2.49 -11.05 14.17
C ALA A 154 2.79 -9.76 13.40
N LEU A 155 3.56 -8.82 13.98
CA LEU A 155 3.98 -7.59 13.30
C LEU A 155 4.96 -7.85 12.15
N ALA A 156 5.88 -8.81 12.28
CA ALA A 156 6.80 -9.21 11.22
C ALA A 156 6.07 -9.76 10.00
N GLY A 157 4.95 -10.46 10.21
CA GLY A 157 4.07 -10.92 9.12
C GLY A 157 3.45 -9.77 8.33
N HIS A 158 3.08 -8.67 9.00
CA HIS A 158 2.60 -7.45 8.35
C HIS A 158 3.73 -6.70 7.64
N HIS A 159 4.92 -6.64 8.23
CA HIS A 159 6.10 -6.08 7.59
C HIS A 159 6.41 -6.79 6.26
N ALA A 160 6.50 -8.11 6.25
CA ALA A 160 6.79 -8.88 5.05
C ALA A 160 5.74 -8.67 3.93
N GLU A 161 4.47 -8.49 4.28
CA GLU A 161 3.41 -8.17 3.32
C GLU A 161 3.58 -6.75 2.75
N MET A 162 3.84 -5.77 3.60
CA MET A 162 4.08 -4.38 3.15
C MET A 162 5.36 -4.26 2.31
N ALA A 163 6.41 -5.03 2.61
CA ALA A 163 7.63 -5.08 1.80
C ALA A 163 7.33 -5.54 0.36
N ARG A 164 6.54 -6.61 0.20
CA ARG A 164 6.06 -7.04 -1.13
C ARG A 164 5.14 -6.00 -1.79
N GLY A 165 4.35 -5.28 -0.99
CA GLY A 165 3.53 -4.15 -1.46
C GLY A 165 4.39 -3.02 -2.02
N ARG A 166 5.45 -2.63 -1.30
CA ARG A 166 6.41 -1.62 -1.74
C ARG A 166 7.10 -2.02 -3.05
N GLU A 167 7.53 -3.27 -3.17
CA GLU A 167 8.16 -3.76 -4.40
C GLU A 167 7.21 -3.66 -5.61
N ARG A 168 5.94 -4.02 -5.43
CA ARG A 168 4.92 -3.84 -6.49
C ARG A 168 4.75 -2.38 -6.88
N LEU A 169 4.72 -1.45 -5.91
CA LEU A 169 4.65 -0.02 -6.19
C LEU A 169 5.89 0.46 -6.96
N VAL A 170 7.10 0.01 -6.60
CA VAL A 170 8.35 0.35 -7.31
C VAL A 170 8.32 -0.13 -8.76
N ARG A 171 7.86 -1.35 -9.00
CA ARG A 171 7.71 -1.90 -10.36
C ARG A 171 6.65 -1.13 -11.16
N ALA A 172 5.48 -0.93 -10.58
CA ALA A 172 4.39 -0.19 -11.22
C ALA A 172 4.79 1.27 -11.51
N ARG A 173 5.54 1.91 -10.59
CA ARG A 173 6.12 3.24 -10.81
C ARG A 173 7.04 3.27 -12.03
N ALA A 174 7.86 2.26 -12.24
CA ALA A 174 8.72 2.15 -13.40
C ALA A 174 7.92 1.91 -14.70
N GLN A 175 6.81 1.19 -14.60
CA GLN A 175 5.92 0.93 -15.75
C GLN A 175 5.10 2.17 -16.15
N ILE A 176 4.65 2.97 -15.19
CA ILE A 176 3.87 4.18 -15.48
C ILE A 176 4.73 5.36 -15.94
N ALA A 177 6.06 5.35 -15.68
CA ALA A 177 6.98 6.40 -16.11
C ALA A 177 7.30 6.33 -17.61
N VAL A 178 6.26 6.32 -18.43
CA VAL A 178 6.30 6.20 -19.88
C VAL A 178 5.39 7.26 -20.49
N GLY A 179 5.91 8.01 -21.47
CA GLY A 179 5.16 9.02 -22.20
C GLY A 179 5.15 8.73 -23.69
N LYS A 180 4.51 9.62 -24.43
CA LYS A 180 4.50 9.60 -25.90
C LYS A 180 4.52 11.02 -26.47
N ILE A 181 5.23 11.21 -27.57
CA ILE A 181 5.19 12.41 -28.42
C ILE A 181 5.24 11.91 -29.88
N ALA A 182 4.16 11.26 -30.29
CA ALA A 182 4.11 10.46 -31.52
C ALA A 182 2.99 10.90 -32.50
N GLY A 183 2.26 11.97 -32.16
CA GLY A 183 1.17 12.50 -32.96
C GLY A 183 -0.14 11.75 -32.82
N ALA A 184 -1.08 12.01 -33.72
CA ALA A 184 -2.49 11.68 -33.58
C ALA A 184 -2.81 10.19 -33.43
N VAL A 185 -2.00 9.30 -33.97
CA VAL A 185 -2.22 7.82 -33.94
C VAL A 185 -0.91 7.04 -33.71
N GLY A 186 0.15 7.69 -33.23
CA GLY A 186 1.40 7.01 -32.91
C GLY A 186 2.32 6.73 -34.10
N THR A 187 2.07 7.33 -35.26
CA THR A 187 2.83 7.03 -36.49
C THR A 187 3.92 8.05 -36.84
N TYR A 188 4.11 9.06 -36.00
CA TYR A 188 5.09 10.15 -36.21
C TYR A 188 4.95 10.87 -37.55
N ALA A 189 3.70 11.06 -38.03
CA ALA A 189 3.45 11.67 -39.35
C ALA A 189 4.12 13.04 -39.52
N HIS A 190 4.29 13.80 -38.44
CA HIS A 190 4.88 15.16 -38.43
C HIS A 190 6.01 15.33 -37.42
N LEU A 191 6.47 14.26 -36.78
CA LEU A 191 7.50 14.18 -35.77
C LEU A 191 8.49 13.07 -36.11
N THR A 192 9.46 12.81 -35.23
CA THR A 192 10.35 11.66 -35.36
C THR A 192 10.51 10.96 -34.03
N PRO A 193 10.81 9.64 -34.00
CA PRO A 193 11.13 8.94 -32.75
C PRO A 193 12.28 9.60 -31.97
N ALA A 194 13.25 10.21 -32.65
CA ALA A 194 14.36 10.90 -32.00
C ALA A 194 13.92 12.16 -31.24
N ILE A 195 12.92 12.89 -31.74
CA ILE A 195 12.30 14.04 -31.04
C ILE A 195 11.61 13.54 -29.76
N GLU A 196 10.80 12.48 -29.87
CA GLU A 196 10.12 11.85 -28.71
C GLU A 196 11.13 11.42 -27.65
N GLU A 197 12.15 10.65 -28.03
CA GLU A 197 13.16 10.14 -27.10
C GLU A 197 13.86 11.26 -26.34
N ARG A 198 14.26 12.35 -27.04
CA ARG A 198 14.91 13.51 -26.41
C ARG A 198 13.97 14.24 -25.44
N ALA A 199 12.75 14.50 -25.86
CA ALA A 199 11.78 15.21 -25.02
C ALA A 199 11.43 14.41 -23.76
N LEU A 200 11.12 13.13 -23.92
CA LEU A 200 10.77 12.27 -22.78
C LEU A 200 11.95 12.05 -21.82
N LYS A 201 13.17 11.93 -22.34
CA LYS A 201 14.38 11.85 -21.51
C LYS A 201 14.57 13.13 -20.67
N ALA A 202 14.32 14.32 -21.23
CA ALA A 202 14.36 15.57 -20.49
C ALA A 202 13.31 15.62 -19.36
N LEU A 203 12.15 14.98 -19.57
CA LEU A 203 11.06 14.85 -18.58
C LEU A 203 11.25 13.70 -17.59
N GLY A 204 12.33 12.92 -17.70
CA GLY A 204 12.59 11.74 -16.86
C GLY A 204 11.63 10.58 -17.13
N LEU A 205 11.14 10.47 -18.36
CA LEU A 205 10.28 9.41 -18.84
C LEU A 205 10.97 8.57 -19.91
N ARG A 206 10.42 7.38 -20.20
CA ARG A 206 10.77 6.56 -21.34
C ARG A 206 9.71 6.74 -22.44
N ALA A 207 10.08 6.52 -23.69
CA ALA A 207 9.12 6.43 -24.76
C ALA A 207 8.31 5.14 -24.69
N GLU A 208 7.03 5.19 -25.02
CA GLU A 208 6.20 4.01 -25.21
C GLU A 208 6.69 3.22 -26.42
N THR A 209 6.76 1.90 -26.28
CA THR A 209 7.23 1.02 -27.34
C THR A 209 6.34 1.10 -28.59
N VAL A 210 5.03 1.07 -28.39
CA VAL A 210 4.02 1.25 -29.43
C VAL A 210 2.83 2.00 -28.81
N SER A 211 2.71 3.27 -29.14
CA SER A 211 1.54 4.06 -28.78
C SER A 211 0.51 4.05 -29.90
N THR A 212 -0.73 4.34 -29.55
CA THR A 212 -1.77 4.76 -30.50
C THR A 212 -1.92 6.29 -30.40
N GLN A 213 -3.13 6.83 -30.28
CA GLN A 213 -3.28 8.22 -29.84
C GLN A 213 -2.88 8.40 -28.38
N ILE A 214 -2.84 7.31 -27.60
CA ILE A 214 -2.58 7.27 -26.16
C ILE A 214 -1.51 6.23 -25.81
N VAL A 215 -0.98 6.31 -24.59
CA VAL A 215 -0.22 5.24 -23.94
C VAL A 215 -1.20 4.11 -23.57
N PRO A 216 -0.85 2.81 -23.74
CA PRO A 216 -1.70 1.70 -23.32
C PRO A 216 -2.08 1.75 -21.84
N ARG A 217 -3.36 1.49 -21.52
CA ARG A 217 -3.92 1.65 -20.16
C ARG A 217 -3.64 0.50 -19.21
N ASP A 218 -3.11 -0.62 -19.68
CA ASP A 218 -2.63 -1.71 -18.83
C ASP A 218 -1.55 -1.24 -17.82
N ARG A 219 -0.69 -0.28 -18.19
CA ARG A 219 0.29 0.35 -17.32
C ARG A 219 -0.36 1.08 -16.15
N HIS A 220 -1.44 1.80 -16.43
CA HIS A 220 -2.24 2.50 -15.41
C HIS A 220 -2.93 1.48 -14.50
N ALA A 221 -3.56 0.46 -15.08
CA ALA A 221 -4.23 -0.61 -14.33
C ALA A 221 -3.25 -1.34 -13.39
N GLU A 222 -2.01 -1.62 -13.82
CA GLU A 222 -0.98 -2.21 -12.95
C GLU A 222 -0.71 -1.36 -11.70
N LEU A 223 -0.59 -0.03 -11.85
CA LEU A 223 -0.39 0.87 -10.71
C LEU A 223 -1.56 0.85 -9.74
N PHE A 224 -2.81 0.93 -10.26
CA PHE A 224 -4.00 0.87 -9.40
C PHE A 224 -4.14 -0.48 -8.69
N CYS A 225 -3.81 -1.59 -9.36
CA CYS A 225 -3.78 -2.91 -8.73
C CYS A 225 -2.70 -3.01 -7.63
N ALA A 226 -1.52 -2.44 -7.85
CA ALA A 226 -0.47 -2.39 -6.83
C ALA A 226 -0.92 -1.59 -5.61
N MET A 227 -1.55 -0.42 -5.81
CA MET A 227 -2.13 0.39 -4.74
C MET A 227 -3.22 -0.37 -3.96
N ALA A 228 -4.09 -1.09 -4.65
CA ALA A 228 -5.15 -1.87 -4.02
C ALA A 228 -4.61 -2.99 -3.11
N LEU A 229 -3.53 -3.67 -3.52
CA LEU A 229 -2.88 -4.69 -2.70
C LEU A 229 -2.25 -4.09 -1.44
N VAL A 230 -1.64 -2.91 -1.54
CA VAL A 230 -1.12 -2.18 -0.36
C VAL A 230 -2.26 -1.80 0.58
N ALA A 231 -3.36 -1.24 0.05
CA ALA A 231 -4.54 -0.89 0.85
C ALA A 231 -5.16 -2.12 1.54
N ALA A 232 -5.20 -3.28 0.86
CA ALA A 232 -5.68 -4.54 1.46
C ALA A 232 -4.78 -5.01 2.61
N GLY A 233 -3.47 -4.87 2.49
CA GLY A 233 -2.53 -5.18 3.57
C GLY A 233 -2.69 -4.23 4.77
N ILE A 234 -2.92 -2.94 4.54
CA ILE A 234 -3.25 -1.98 5.60
C ILE A 234 -4.55 -2.37 6.30
N GLU A 235 -5.58 -2.77 5.55
CA GLU A 235 -6.85 -3.24 6.13
C GLU A 235 -6.65 -4.48 7.00
N ARG A 236 -5.83 -5.44 6.57
CA ARG A 236 -5.49 -6.62 7.36
C ARG A 236 -4.80 -6.24 8.68
N LEU A 237 -3.83 -5.33 8.65
CA LEU A 237 -3.16 -4.79 9.83
C LEU A 237 -4.16 -4.13 10.77
N ALA A 238 -4.98 -3.21 10.25
CA ALA A 238 -6.00 -2.49 11.01
C ALA A 238 -7.05 -3.44 11.62
N THR A 239 -7.42 -4.50 10.90
CA THR A 239 -8.32 -5.52 11.40
C THR A 239 -7.71 -6.28 12.59
N ASN A 240 -6.42 -6.63 12.53
CA ASN A 240 -5.74 -7.27 13.66
C ASN A 240 -5.66 -6.35 14.88
N VAL A 241 -5.34 -5.05 14.70
CA VAL A 241 -5.37 -4.07 15.80
C VAL A 241 -6.75 -4.02 16.45
N ARG A 242 -7.82 -3.97 15.66
CA ARG A 242 -9.20 -4.00 16.18
C ARG A 242 -9.49 -5.28 16.97
N HIS A 243 -8.98 -6.44 16.51
CA HIS A 243 -9.14 -7.70 17.26
C HIS A 243 -8.34 -7.71 18.56
N TRP A 244 -7.13 -7.19 18.59
CA TRP A 244 -6.34 -7.08 19.83
C TRP A 244 -6.98 -6.14 20.84
N GLN A 245 -7.67 -5.09 20.38
CA GLN A 245 -8.34 -4.09 21.24
C GLN A 245 -9.72 -4.52 21.74
N ARG A 246 -10.28 -5.62 21.26
CA ARG A 246 -11.61 -6.10 21.74
C ARG A 246 -11.61 -6.29 23.25
N SER A 247 -12.74 -5.99 23.90
CA SER A 247 -12.88 -5.98 25.36
C SER A 247 -12.46 -7.30 26.02
N GLU A 248 -12.78 -8.44 25.39
CA GLU A 248 -12.44 -9.78 25.86
C GLU A 248 -11.02 -10.22 25.51
N VAL A 249 -10.31 -9.49 24.66
CA VAL A 249 -8.92 -9.73 24.25
C VAL A 249 -7.97 -8.80 24.99
N GLY A 250 -8.07 -7.49 24.76
CA GLY A 250 -7.35 -6.42 25.48
C GLY A 250 -5.83 -6.50 25.40
N GLU A 251 -5.26 -7.08 24.34
CA GLU A 251 -3.82 -7.34 24.21
C GLU A 251 -3.02 -6.12 23.72
N ALA A 252 -3.67 -5.28 22.90
CA ALA A 252 -3.12 -4.01 22.46
C ALA A 252 -4.25 -3.02 22.16
N GLU A 253 -3.96 -1.73 22.18
CA GLU A 253 -4.92 -0.68 21.82
C GLU A 253 -4.26 0.49 21.07
N GLU A 254 -5.07 1.23 20.31
CA GLU A 254 -4.66 2.50 19.72
C GLU A 254 -4.27 3.50 20.81
N ALA A 255 -3.23 4.32 20.54
CA ALA A 255 -2.87 5.39 21.44
C ALA A 255 -4.05 6.34 21.70
N PHE A 256 -4.28 6.64 22.94
CA PHE A 256 -5.31 7.59 23.36
C PHE A 256 -4.64 8.86 23.89
N THR A 257 -4.81 9.97 23.18
CA THR A 257 -4.16 11.23 23.55
C THR A 257 -4.92 12.00 24.60
N VAL A 258 -4.19 12.78 25.40
CA VAL A 258 -4.80 13.67 26.43
C VAL A 258 -5.83 14.62 25.75
N GLY A 259 -7.03 14.64 26.28
CA GLY A 259 -8.14 15.44 25.73
C GLY A 259 -8.96 14.77 24.62
N GLN A 260 -8.52 13.62 24.13
CA GLN A 260 -9.30 12.84 23.16
C GLN A 260 -10.56 12.28 23.83
N LYS A 261 -11.68 12.33 23.10
CA LYS A 261 -12.95 11.72 23.54
C LYS A 261 -13.22 10.45 22.75
N GLY A 262 -13.27 9.31 23.40
CA GLY A 262 -13.48 8.01 22.75
C GLY A 262 -14.94 7.69 22.45
N SER A 263 -15.87 8.29 23.19
CA SER A 263 -17.31 8.08 23.05
C SER A 263 -18.08 9.30 23.55
N SER A 264 -19.18 9.63 22.88
CA SER A 264 -20.10 10.70 23.32
C SER A 264 -20.94 10.31 24.53
N ALA A 265 -21.17 9.01 24.75
CA ALA A 265 -22.05 8.50 25.80
C ALA A 265 -21.28 7.91 27.00
N MET A 266 -20.13 7.24 26.74
CA MET A 266 -19.35 6.55 27.78
C MET A 266 -17.93 7.10 27.80
N PRO A 267 -17.54 7.97 28.76
CA PRO A 267 -16.24 8.66 28.74
C PRO A 267 -15.02 7.75 28.79
N HIS A 268 -15.14 6.54 29.37
CA HIS A 268 -14.08 5.56 29.48
C HIS A 268 -13.91 4.67 28.23
N LYS A 269 -14.87 4.71 27.29
CA LYS A 269 -14.85 3.83 26.11
C LYS A 269 -13.86 4.33 25.07
N ARG A 270 -12.86 3.52 24.76
CA ARG A 270 -11.83 3.78 23.75
C ARG A 270 -12.08 2.93 22.51
N ASN A 271 -12.61 3.55 21.47
CA ASN A 271 -12.90 2.86 20.20
C ASN A 271 -11.68 2.87 19.29
N PRO A 272 -11.44 1.80 18.49
CA PRO A 272 -10.35 1.73 17.51
C PRO A 272 -10.69 2.52 16.23
N ILE A 273 -10.88 3.84 16.38
CA ILE A 273 -11.40 4.73 15.32
C ILE A 273 -10.41 4.85 14.15
N LEU A 274 -9.10 4.84 14.44
CA LEU A 274 -8.09 4.93 13.38
C LEU A 274 -8.11 3.68 12.51
N SER A 275 -8.15 2.51 13.13
CA SER A 275 -8.21 1.23 12.41
C SER A 275 -9.53 1.04 11.65
N GLU A 276 -10.66 1.48 12.23
CA GLU A 276 -11.95 1.47 11.54
C GLU A 276 -11.94 2.35 10.29
N ASN A 277 -11.37 3.56 10.40
CA ASN A 277 -11.20 4.49 9.29
C ASN A 277 -10.33 3.88 8.18
N LEU A 278 -9.19 3.24 8.52
CA LEU A 278 -8.32 2.56 7.58
C LEU A 278 -9.04 1.43 6.83
N CYS A 279 -9.83 0.61 7.53
CA CYS A 279 -10.66 -0.44 6.91
C CYS A 279 -11.69 0.14 5.92
N GLY A 280 -12.28 1.29 6.25
CA GLY A 280 -13.22 1.99 5.37
C GLY A 280 -12.55 2.52 4.10
N LEU A 281 -11.41 3.22 4.26
CA LEU A 281 -10.68 3.84 3.15
C LEU A 281 -10.06 2.79 2.21
N ALA A 282 -9.66 1.63 2.70
CA ALA A 282 -9.16 0.55 1.86
C ALA A 282 -10.16 0.11 0.78
N ARG A 283 -11.45 0.17 1.07
CA ARG A 283 -12.51 -0.13 0.10
C ARG A 283 -12.52 0.86 -1.06
N VAL A 284 -12.30 2.14 -0.76
CA VAL A 284 -12.25 3.21 -1.77
C VAL A 284 -11.06 3.02 -2.71
N VAL A 285 -9.87 2.78 -2.15
CA VAL A 285 -8.66 2.54 -2.96
C VAL A 285 -8.81 1.30 -3.84
N ARG A 286 -9.36 0.19 -3.30
CA ARG A 286 -9.61 -1.02 -4.11
C ARG A 286 -10.64 -0.81 -5.21
N ALA A 287 -11.67 -0.01 -4.97
CA ALA A 287 -12.69 0.28 -5.97
C ALA A 287 -12.12 0.96 -7.22
N ALA A 288 -11.02 1.73 -7.09
CA ALA A 288 -10.36 2.39 -8.22
C ALA A 288 -9.72 1.43 -9.24
N CYS A 289 -9.47 0.16 -8.85
CA CYS A 289 -8.97 -0.84 -9.79
C CYS A 289 -9.96 -1.18 -10.89
N ILE A 290 -11.26 -1.17 -10.60
CA ILE A 290 -12.28 -1.59 -11.56
C ILE A 290 -12.28 -0.67 -12.79
N PRO A 291 -12.51 0.66 -12.66
CA PRO A 291 -12.46 1.54 -13.81
C PRO A 291 -11.06 1.59 -14.48
N ALA A 292 -9.97 1.39 -13.73
CA ALA A 292 -8.64 1.33 -14.32
C ALA A 292 -8.45 0.10 -15.22
N LEU A 293 -8.99 -1.05 -14.83
CA LEU A 293 -8.98 -2.28 -15.65
C LEU A 293 -9.94 -2.15 -16.85
N GLU A 294 -11.10 -1.53 -16.67
CA GLU A 294 -12.05 -1.30 -17.77
C GLU A 294 -11.51 -0.33 -18.83
N ASN A 295 -10.65 0.61 -18.45
CA ASN A 295 -9.99 1.55 -19.35
C ASN A 295 -8.96 0.88 -20.30
N VAL A 296 -8.58 -0.38 -20.07
CA VAL A 296 -7.67 -1.11 -20.98
C VAL A 296 -8.33 -1.37 -22.34
N ALA A 297 -9.62 -1.68 -22.34
CA ALA A 297 -10.37 -2.00 -23.54
C ALA A 297 -11.00 -0.74 -24.16
N LEU A 298 -10.26 -0.05 -25.02
CA LEU A 298 -10.71 1.12 -25.75
C LEU A 298 -10.90 0.78 -27.25
N TRP A 299 -11.66 1.62 -27.96
CA TRP A 299 -11.92 1.42 -29.38
C TRP A 299 -10.75 1.92 -30.23
N HIS A 300 -10.27 1.06 -31.14
CA HIS A 300 -9.24 1.40 -32.15
C HIS A 300 -8.03 2.11 -31.48
N GLU A 301 -7.61 3.24 -32.03
CA GLU A 301 -6.50 4.02 -31.55
C GLU A 301 -6.83 4.81 -30.26
N ARG A 302 -8.09 5.10 -30.00
CA ARG A 302 -8.65 5.68 -28.75
C ARG A 302 -10.14 6.00 -28.87
N ASP A 303 -10.91 5.76 -27.81
CA ASP A 303 -12.07 6.57 -27.45
C ASP A 303 -11.78 7.34 -26.15
N ILE A 304 -12.63 8.32 -25.76
CA ILE A 304 -12.35 9.20 -24.64
C ILE A 304 -12.92 8.72 -23.30
N SER A 305 -13.53 7.54 -23.23
CA SER A 305 -14.22 7.03 -22.04
C SER A 305 -13.31 6.92 -20.82
N HIS A 306 -12.02 6.59 -21.01
CA HIS A 306 -11.03 6.51 -19.95
C HIS A 306 -10.81 7.85 -19.21
N SER A 307 -10.88 8.97 -19.93
CA SER A 307 -10.45 10.27 -19.41
C SER A 307 -11.26 10.74 -18.19
N SER A 308 -12.59 10.62 -18.22
CA SER A 308 -13.44 11.00 -17.10
C SER A 308 -13.19 10.13 -15.86
N ALA A 309 -12.99 8.82 -16.04
CA ALA A 309 -12.68 7.90 -14.98
C ALA A 309 -11.33 8.23 -14.34
N GLU A 310 -10.28 8.40 -15.14
CA GLU A 310 -8.92 8.70 -14.67
C GLU A 310 -8.82 10.01 -13.89
N ARG A 311 -9.53 11.05 -14.32
CA ARG A 311 -9.59 12.34 -13.63
C ARG A 311 -10.17 12.23 -12.20
N MET A 312 -10.99 11.23 -11.93
CA MET A 312 -11.55 10.96 -10.60
C MET A 312 -10.66 10.01 -9.80
N ILE A 313 -10.36 8.83 -10.36
CA ILE A 313 -9.72 7.77 -9.57
C ILE A 313 -8.26 8.06 -9.24
N ALA A 314 -7.50 8.75 -10.10
CA ALA A 314 -6.08 8.96 -9.89
C ALA A 314 -5.79 9.87 -8.68
N PRO A 315 -6.33 11.09 -8.58
CA PRO A 315 -6.12 11.92 -7.40
C PRO A 315 -6.72 11.30 -6.14
N ASP A 316 -7.92 10.71 -6.23
CA ASP A 316 -8.60 10.18 -5.06
C ASP A 316 -7.91 8.93 -4.49
N ALA A 317 -7.50 7.98 -5.34
CA ALA A 317 -6.86 6.76 -4.87
C ALA A 317 -5.45 7.02 -4.33
N THR A 318 -4.66 7.84 -5.02
CA THR A 318 -3.27 8.14 -4.60
C THR A 318 -3.24 8.94 -3.30
N ALA A 319 -4.06 9.99 -3.18
CA ALA A 319 -4.15 10.80 -1.97
C ALA A 319 -4.70 9.99 -0.78
N THR A 320 -5.75 9.18 -1.01
CA THR A 320 -6.32 8.32 0.04
C THR A 320 -5.29 7.29 0.53
N LEU A 321 -4.57 6.63 -0.38
CA LEU A 321 -3.56 5.65 0.02
C LEU A 321 -2.38 6.31 0.76
N ALA A 322 -1.93 7.49 0.33
CA ALA A 322 -0.90 8.25 1.03
C ALA A 322 -1.33 8.57 2.47
N PHE A 323 -2.55 9.06 2.65
CA PHE A 323 -3.14 9.30 3.97
C PHE A 323 -3.21 8.01 4.82
N MET A 324 -3.62 6.89 4.22
CA MET A 324 -3.67 5.60 4.91
C MET A 324 -2.29 5.15 5.38
N LEU A 325 -1.25 5.31 4.57
CA LEU A 325 0.13 4.95 4.92
C LEU A 325 0.65 5.78 6.10
N ASP A 326 0.48 7.12 6.05
CA ASP A 326 0.86 8.02 7.14
C ASP A 326 0.10 7.70 8.44
N ARG A 327 -1.19 7.42 8.32
CA ARG A 327 -2.05 7.04 9.46
C ARG A 327 -1.65 5.70 10.05
N SER A 328 -1.33 4.72 9.21
CA SER A 328 -0.88 3.39 9.64
C SER A 328 0.46 3.44 10.35
N ARG A 329 1.39 4.29 9.87
CA ARG A 329 2.65 4.55 10.56
C ARG A 329 2.39 5.09 11.97
N GLY A 330 1.57 6.15 12.09
CA GLY A 330 1.24 6.74 13.40
C GLY A 330 0.52 5.75 14.32
N LEU A 331 -0.34 4.89 13.78
CA LEU A 331 -1.01 3.81 14.52
C LEU A 331 0.01 2.82 15.12
N ILE A 332 0.97 2.35 14.32
CA ILE A 332 1.99 1.39 14.77
C ILE A 332 2.98 2.01 15.74
N ASP A 333 3.42 3.25 15.49
CA ASP A 333 4.33 3.98 16.38
C ASP A 333 3.71 4.20 17.76
N GLY A 334 2.42 4.51 17.80
CA GLY A 334 1.68 4.77 19.04
C GLY A 334 0.98 3.57 19.66
N LEU A 335 1.06 2.38 19.04
CA LEU A 335 0.33 1.20 19.53
C LEU A 335 0.77 0.82 20.94
N VAL A 336 -0.18 0.82 21.88
CA VAL A 336 0.03 0.39 23.27
C VAL A 336 -0.15 -1.12 23.34
N VAL A 337 0.86 -1.82 23.82
CA VAL A 337 0.84 -3.29 24.00
C VAL A 337 0.81 -3.59 25.50
N TYR A 338 0.01 -4.55 25.91
CA TYR A 338 -0.17 -4.95 27.30
C TYR A 338 0.40 -6.37 27.54
N PRO A 339 1.69 -6.52 27.89
CA PRO A 339 2.32 -7.83 28.09
C PRO A 339 1.60 -8.68 29.14
N GLU A 340 1.10 -8.08 30.21
CA GLU A 340 0.34 -8.78 31.25
C GLU A 340 -1.00 -9.34 30.75
N ARG A 341 -1.64 -8.70 29.77
CA ARG A 341 -2.86 -9.21 29.12
C ARG A 341 -2.54 -10.34 28.16
N LEU A 342 -1.46 -10.21 27.41
CA LEU A 342 -0.96 -11.28 26.53
C LEU A 342 -0.67 -12.54 27.33
N GLU A 343 0.07 -12.41 28.44
CA GLU A 343 0.35 -13.51 29.36
C GLU A 343 -0.93 -14.08 30.01
N GLY A 344 -1.83 -13.21 30.45
CA GLY A 344 -3.12 -13.61 31.02
C GLY A 344 -3.99 -14.42 30.06
N ASN A 345 -4.04 -14.03 28.77
CA ASN A 345 -4.74 -14.79 27.74
C ASN A 345 -4.07 -16.13 27.44
N LEU A 346 -2.74 -16.18 27.47
CA LEU A 346 -1.98 -17.42 27.34
C LEU A 346 -2.29 -18.39 28.49
N LYS A 347 -2.28 -17.91 29.74
CA LYS A 347 -2.65 -18.69 30.91
C LYS A 347 -4.10 -19.20 30.86
N ARG A 348 -5.02 -18.37 30.33
CA ARG A 348 -6.44 -18.74 30.16
C ARG A 348 -6.64 -19.90 29.18
N ALA A 349 -5.71 -20.12 28.25
CA ALA A 349 -5.74 -21.25 27.34
C ALA A 349 -5.44 -22.60 28.05
N GLY A 350 -5.01 -22.59 29.33
CA GLY A 350 -4.90 -23.78 30.19
C GLY A 350 -3.83 -24.79 29.75
N GLU A 351 -2.78 -24.33 29.09
CA GLU A 351 -1.68 -25.18 28.57
C GLU A 351 -2.11 -26.23 27.53
N LEU A 352 -3.38 -26.22 27.09
CA LEU A 352 -3.92 -27.17 26.08
C LEU A 352 -3.21 -27.06 24.74
N TYR A 353 -2.55 -25.94 24.46
CA TYR A 353 -1.74 -25.73 23.26
C TYR A 353 -0.47 -26.61 23.18
N PHE A 354 -0.09 -27.28 24.29
CA PHE A 354 0.97 -28.28 24.29
C PHE A 354 0.48 -29.71 23.93
N SER A 355 -0.81 -29.89 23.64
CA SER A 355 -1.38 -31.20 23.36
C SER A 355 -0.70 -31.91 22.18
N GLU A 356 -0.28 -31.17 21.14
CA GLU A 356 0.46 -31.76 20.02
C GLU A 356 1.88 -32.20 20.44
N ALA A 357 2.58 -31.42 21.25
CA ALA A 357 3.90 -31.80 21.76
C ALA A 357 3.85 -33.10 22.55
N VAL A 358 2.82 -33.27 23.39
CA VAL A 358 2.60 -34.52 24.15
C VAL A 358 2.26 -35.67 23.20
N LEU A 359 1.39 -35.45 22.19
CA LEU A 359 1.05 -36.46 21.19
C LEU A 359 2.31 -36.97 20.47
N LEU A 360 3.17 -36.06 20.03
CA LEU A 360 4.40 -36.40 19.32
C LEU A 360 5.37 -37.18 20.20
N ALA A 361 5.55 -36.75 21.45
CA ALA A 361 6.40 -37.46 22.41
C ALA A 361 5.92 -38.90 22.69
N LEU A 362 4.62 -39.11 22.80
CA LEU A 362 4.04 -40.46 22.94
C LEU A 362 4.30 -41.35 21.70
N VAL A 363 4.22 -40.76 20.52
CA VAL A 363 4.53 -41.47 19.27
C VAL A 363 6.01 -41.81 19.19
N GLU A 364 6.89 -40.89 19.56
CA GLU A 364 8.34 -41.12 19.63
C GLU A 364 8.71 -42.20 20.66
N ALA A 365 7.94 -42.32 21.75
CA ALA A 365 8.04 -43.38 22.73
C ALA A 365 7.46 -44.73 22.26
N GLY A 366 7.07 -44.82 20.99
CA GLY A 366 6.62 -46.07 20.32
C GLY A 366 5.11 -46.34 20.37
N MET A 367 4.31 -45.35 20.79
CA MET A 367 2.83 -45.50 20.76
C MET A 367 2.28 -45.27 19.36
N VAL A 368 1.27 -46.03 18.96
CA VAL A 368 0.56 -45.79 17.69
C VAL A 368 -0.15 -44.42 17.75
N ARG A 369 -0.01 -43.63 16.69
CA ARG A 369 -0.52 -42.24 16.64
C ARG A 369 -2.01 -42.12 17.04
N GLN A 370 -2.85 -43.06 16.66
CA GLN A 370 -4.27 -43.02 16.99
C GLN A 370 -4.52 -43.27 18.48
N GLU A 371 -3.77 -44.19 19.08
CA GLU A 371 -3.82 -44.43 20.52
C GLU A 371 -3.33 -43.25 21.33
N ALA A 372 -2.19 -42.65 20.91
CA ALA A 372 -1.66 -41.42 21.49
C ALA A 372 -2.68 -40.26 21.39
N TYR A 373 -3.35 -40.09 20.24
CA TYR A 373 -4.39 -39.11 20.05
C TYR A 373 -5.55 -39.26 21.04
N VAL A 374 -6.10 -40.47 21.17
CA VAL A 374 -7.20 -40.75 22.11
C VAL A 374 -6.77 -40.45 23.55
N LEU A 375 -5.55 -40.84 23.92
CA LEU A 375 -4.99 -40.63 25.25
C LEU A 375 -4.84 -39.16 25.57
N VAL A 376 -4.24 -38.37 24.66
CA VAL A 376 -4.09 -36.92 24.84
C VAL A 376 -5.43 -36.22 24.85
N GLN A 377 -6.34 -36.56 23.94
CA GLN A 377 -7.70 -36.00 23.89
C GLN A 377 -8.47 -36.26 25.19
N ARG A 378 -8.40 -37.46 25.75
CA ARG A 378 -9.06 -37.83 27.04
C ARG A 378 -8.64 -36.86 28.14
N ASN A 379 -7.35 -36.63 28.30
CA ASN A 379 -6.78 -35.76 29.31
C ASN A 379 -7.04 -34.27 29.06
N ALA A 380 -6.98 -33.85 27.80
CA ALA A 380 -7.31 -32.48 27.38
C ALA A 380 -8.79 -32.16 27.64
N MET A 381 -9.71 -33.09 27.33
CA MET A 381 -11.14 -32.90 27.57
C MET A 381 -11.52 -32.89 29.05
N ARG A 382 -10.74 -33.53 29.92
CA ARG A 382 -10.92 -33.40 31.36
C ARG A 382 -10.54 -31.95 31.81
N ALA A 383 -9.40 -31.48 31.38
CA ALA A 383 -8.97 -30.09 31.68
C ALA A 383 -9.97 -29.04 31.09
N TRP A 384 -10.48 -29.27 29.89
CA TRP A 384 -11.50 -28.41 29.29
C TRP A 384 -12.79 -28.30 30.13
N ARG A 385 -13.16 -29.38 30.82
CA ARG A 385 -14.35 -29.43 31.70
C ARG A 385 -14.06 -28.89 33.12
N GLY A 386 -12.82 -28.52 33.41
CA GLY A 386 -12.41 -28.06 34.75
C GLY A 386 -11.99 -29.17 35.70
N ASP A 387 -11.82 -30.42 35.21
CA ASP A 387 -11.39 -31.56 36.00
C ASP A 387 -9.85 -31.65 36.09
N GLY A 388 -9.22 -30.66 36.75
CA GLY A 388 -7.78 -30.55 36.91
C GLY A 388 -7.07 -29.84 35.73
N ALA A 389 -5.81 -29.46 35.96
CA ALA A 389 -4.98 -28.89 34.91
C ALA A 389 -4.56 -29.97 33.88
N PHE A 390 -4.35 -29.60 32.64
CA PHE A 390 -3.99 -30.56 31.58
C PHE A 390 -2.71 -31.34 31.89
N ARG A 391 -1.68 -30.64 32.38
CA ARG A 391 -0.41 -31.21 32.75
C ARG A 391 -0.57 -32.22 33.92
N ASP A 392 -1.38 -31.85 34.94
CA ASP A 392 -1.62 -32.71 36.07
C ASP A 392 -2.40 -33.99 35.70
N ASN A 393 -3.38 -33.83 34.80
CA ASN A 393 -4.14 -34.96 34.28
C ASN A 393 -3.25 -35.95 33.52
N LEU A 394 -2.31 -35.46 32.70
CA LEU A 394 -1.32 -36.29 32.01
C LEU A 394 -0.35 -36.99 32.97
N ALA A 395 0.14 -36.29 34.01
CA ALA A 395 1.04 -36.85 34.99
C ALA A 395 0.38 -37.94 35.87
N ALA A 396 -0.95 -37.84 36.09
CA ALA A 396 -1.72 -38.82 36.82
C ALA A 396 -2.19 -40.03 35.98
N ASP A 397 -2.06 -39.94 34.65
CA ASP A 397 -2.48 -40.99 33.73
C ASP A 397 -1.40 -42.08 33.60
N ALA A 398 -1.73 -43.32 34.04
CA ALA A 398 -0.78 -44.43 34.05
C ALA A 398 -0.23 -44.78 32.67
N GLU A 399 -1.06 -44.69 31.61
CA GLU A 399 -0.65 -44.98 30.23
C GLU A 399 0.33 -43.91 29.68
N VAL A 400 0.20 -42.66 30.13
CA VAL A 400 1.14 -41.60 29.82
C VAL A 400 2.46 -41.78 30.57
N SER A 401 2.39 -42.02 31.91
CA SER A 401 3.54 -42.17 32.80
C SER A 401 4.40 -43.40 32.47
N GLU A 402 3.82 -44.44 31.86
CA GLU A 402 4.56 -45.61 31.37
C GLU A 402 5.45 -45.24 30.15
N LYS A 403 5.06 -44.28 29.34
CA LYS A 403 5.73 -43.91 28.08
C LYS A 403 6.62 -42.66 28.20
N ILE A 404 6.19 -41.70 29.00
CA ILE A 404 6.87 -40.39 29.14
C ILE A 404 7.20 -40.15 30.58
N SER A 405 8.50 -39.87 30.88
CA SER A 405 8.93 -39.51 32.25
C SER A 405 8.37 -38.16 32.69
N ALA A 406 8.28 -37.93 33.98
CA ALA A 406 7.88 -36.65 34.58
C ALA A 406 8.80 -35.51 34.15
N GLU A 407 10.09 -35.79 33.91
CA GLU A 407 11.09 -34.82 33.42
C GLU A 407 10.80 -34.44 31.98
N THR A 408 10.57 -35.42 31.12
CA THR A 408 10.18 -35.20 29.71
C THR A 408 8.88 -34.41 29.62
N LEU A 409 7.87 -34.79 30.41
CA LEU A 409 6.60 -34.06 30.47
C LEU A 409 6.81 -32.60 30.88
N THR A 410 7.71 -32.34 31.83
CA THR A 410 8.04 -30.96 32.23
C THR A 410 8.66 -30.14 31.13
N THR A 411 9.56 -30.73 30.35
CA THR A 411 10.21 -30.07 29.19
C THR A 411 9.23 -29.76 28.05
N LEU A 412 8.23 -30.63 27.83
CA LEU A 412 7.21 -30.42 26.79
C LEU A 412 6.33 -29.19 27.06
N PHE A 413 6.21 -28.76 28.32
CA PHE A 413 5.41 -27.59 28.71
C PHE A 413 6.25 -26.31 28.83
N ASP A 414 7.42 -26.27 28.17
CA ASP A 414 8.28 -25.10 28.14
C ASP A 414 7.93 -24.21 26.94
N ILE A 415 7.41 -23.01 27.23
CA ILE A 415 7.04 -22.01 26.22
C ILE A 415 8.27 -21.42 25.51
N GLU A 416 9.42 -21.29 26.21
CA GLU A 416 10.64 -20.78 25.59
C GLU A 416 11.15 -21.75 24.52
N HIS A 417 11.05 -23.05 24.79
CA HIS A 417 11.35 -24.08 23.82
C HIS A 417 10.41 -24.02 22.61
N ALA A 418 9.09 -23.87 22.84
CA ALA A 418 8.11 -23.75 21.76
C ALA A 418 8.33 -22.53 20.86
N LEU A 419 8.88 -21.43 21.40
CA LEU A 419 9.11 -20.18 20.69
C LEU A 419 10.58 -19.98 20.24
N GLN A 420 11.47 -20.97 20.44
CA GLN A 420 12.94 -20.84 20.22
C GLN A 420 13.32 -20.34 18.81
N HIS A 421 12.56 -20.67 17.80
CA HIS A 421 12.81 -20.28 16.40
C HIS A 421 12.25 -18.92 16.01
N VAL A 422 11.34 -18.36 16.82
CA VAL A 422 10.61 -17.12 16.48
C VAL A 422 11.52 -15.92 16.28
N PRO A 423 12.54 -15.65 17.11
CA PRO A 423 13.44 -14.50 16.87
C PRO A 423 14.14 -14.58 15.51
N GLY A 424 14.59 -15.78 15.10
CA GLY A 424 15.19 -15.99 13.78
C GLY A 424 14.21 -15.78 12.63
N ILE A 425 12.93 -16.18 12.80
CA ILE A 425 11.87 -15.95 11.81
C ILE A 425 11.59 -14.44 11.69
N VAL A 426 11.51 -13.73 12.80
CA VAL A 426 11.32 -12.27 12.82
C VAL A 426 12.45 -11.59 12.04
N GLU A 427 13.72 -11.83 12.40
CA GLU A 427 14.84 -11.20 11.69
C GLU A 427 14.86 -11.55 10.19
N ARG A 428 14.60 -12.79 9.83
CA ARG A 428 14.47 -13.18 8.42
C ARG A 428 13.39 -12.38 7.69
N ALA A 429 12.21 -12.19 8.31
CA ALA A 429 11.11 -11.42 7.72
C ALA A 429 11.46 -9.92 7.54
N LEU A 430 12.33 -9.38 8.41
CA LEU A 430 12.71 -7.97 8.38
C LEU A 430 13.91 -7.67 7.46
N THR A 431 14.73 -8.68 7.15
CA THR A 431 16.00 -8.50 6.40
C THR A 431 15.98 -9.11 5.01
N SER A 432 15.11 -10.11 4.76
CA SER A 432 15.03 -10.71 3.43
C SER A 432 14.44 -9.72 2.43
N ALA A 433 15.05 -9.63 1.25
CA ALA A 433 14.42 -8.98 0.11
C ALA A 433 13.11 -9.73 -0.21
N PRO A 434 12.02 -9.01 -0.52
CA PRO A 434 10.73 -9.62 -0.82
C PRO A 434 10.73 -10.38 -2.14
#